data_5b67efb1c020d8db7e66f363a0e41815
#
_entry.id   5b67efb1c020d8db7e66f363a0e41815
#
_cell.length_a   1.000
_cell.length_b   1.000
_cell.length_c   1.000
_cell.angle_alpha   90.00
_cell.angle_beta   90.00
_cell.angle_gamma   90.00
#
_symmetry.space_group_name_H-M   'P 1'
#
loop_
_entity.id
_entity.type
_entity.pdbx_description
1 polymer ?
#
loop_
_entity_poly.entity_id
_entity_poly.type
_entity_poly.pdbx_seq_one_letter_code
_entity_poly.pdbx_strand_id
1 'polypeptide(L)'
;MSGLGEARLYGIVDLGYVTADTAPVAAEKLLEGGVDILQLRAKDVPKSIVVGLAEEIHALTAPLGVPLILNDHADLLRDVPAEGAHVGQDDLSVAEARAAAGRSVIIGKSTHSLAQARAAAEEGADYIGFGPLFATPTKPGRPAIGLRDIAAAHADVEIPIFCIGGIKPENLASVRAAGAQRIVIVSAWLQADDIVAAVREARSALV
;
A
#
# COMPACT_ATOMS: atom_id res chain seq x y z
N MET A 1 16.32 5.03 8.02
CA MET A 1 14.99 4.79 7.43
C MET A 1 13.99 5.50 8.31
N SER A 2 13.25 6.48 7.76
CA SER A 2 12.09 7.04 8.46
C SER A 2 11.15 5.87 8.74
N GLY A 3 10.84 5.64 10.01
CA GLY A 3 10.08 4.47 10.42
C GLY A 3 8.67 4.51 9.80
N LEU A 4 8.13 3.35 9.43
CA LEU A 4 6.73 3.22 8.95
C LEU A 4 5.72 3.92 9.87
N GLY A 5 6.08 4.15 11.13
CA GLY A 5 5.27 4.87 12.12
C GLY A 5 4.95 6.32 11.76
N GLU A 6 5.84 6.99 11.03
CA GLU A 6 5.66 8.38 10.58
C GLU A 6 4.87 8.47 9.26
N ALA A 7 4.84 7.39 8.47
CA ALA A 7 4.19 7.36 7.17
C ALA A 7 2.67 7.54 7.30
N ARG A 8 2.08 8.39 6.46
CA ARG A 8 0.65 8.72 6.42
C ARG A 8 -0.01 8.38 5.10
N LEU A 9 0.69 8.60 3.99
CA LEU A 9 0.20 8.39 2.64
C LEU A 9 0.91 7.24 1.96
N TYR A 10 0.14 6.29 1.48
CA TYR A 10 0.64 5.13 0.77
C TYR A 10 0.05 5.10 -0.65
N GLY A 11 0.90 5.26 -1.66
CA GLY A 11 0.54 5.18 -3.06
C GLY A 11 0.75 3.77 -3.62
N ILE A 12 -0.11 3.34 -4.53
CA ILE A 12 0.06 2.08 -5.26
C ILE A 12 0.04 2.35 -6.75
N VAL A 13 1.13 2.01 -7.43
CA VAL A 13 1.19 1.93 -8.90
C VAL A 13 0.62 0.57 -9.28
N ASP A 14 -0.60 0.56 -9.81
CA ASP A 14 -1.34 -0.65 -10.14
C ASP A 14 -1.52 -0.76 -11.66
N LEU A 15 -0.96 -1.80 -12.27
CA LEU A 15 -1.07 -2.05 -13.71
C LEU A 15 -2.50 -2.34 -14.20
N GLY A 16 -3.47 -2.44 -13.29
CA GLY A 16 -4.89 -2.41 -13.63
C GLY A 16 -5.41 -1.02 -14.06
N TYR A 17 -4.64 0.06 -13.78
CA TYR A 17 -4.99 1.45 -14.11
C TYR A 17 -3.97 2.15 -14.99
N VAL A 18 -2.71 1.72 -14.97
CA VAL A 18 -1.63 2.24 -15.81
C VAL A 18 -0.98 1.11 -16.59
N THR A 19 -0.33 1.42 -17.71
CA THR A 19 0.45 0.43 -18.46
C THR A 19 1.86 0.30 -17.87
N ALA A 20 2.59 -0.77 -18.24
CA ALA A 20 3.99 -0.91 -17.84
C ALA A 20 4.84 0.32 -18.26
N ASP A 21 4.63 0.83 -19.48
CA ASP A 21 5.38 1.99 -20.00
C ASP A 21 5.08 3.28 -19.25
N THR A 22 3.89 3.43 -18.65
CA THR A 22 3.49 4.64 -17.91
C THR A 22 3.62 4.51 -16.40
N ALA A 23 3.89 3.30 -15.90
CA ALA A 23 4.02 3.04 -14.46
C ALA A 23 5.14 3.87 -13.77
N PRO A 24 6.35 4.03 -14.36
CA PRO A 24 7.39 4.87 -13.78
C PRO A 24 6.99 6.34 -13.68
N VAL A 25 6.31 6.88 -14.70
CA VAL A 25 5.79 8.27 -14.69
C VAL A 25 4.71 8.45 -13.61
N ALA A 26 3.84 7.45 -13.42
CA ALA A 26 2.85 7.49 -12.34
C ALA A 26 3.54 7.43 -10.96
N ALA A 27 4.58 6.61 -10.81
CA ALA A 27 5.39 6.55 -9.60
C ALA A 27 6.03 7.91 -9.27
N GLU A 28 6.68 8.55 -10.26
CA GLU A 28 7.30 9.87 -10.12
C GLU A 28 6.29 10.92 -9.63
N LYS A 29 5.10 10.98 -10.24
CA LYS A 29 4.04 11.92 -9.84
C LYS A 29 3.51 11.66 -8.42
N LEU A 30 3.34 10.39 -8.03
CA LEU A 30 2.95 10.03 -6.66
C LEU A 30 4.01 10.49 -5.66
N LEU A 31 5.30 10.28 -5.96
CA LEU A 31 6.43 10.73 -5.14
C LEU A 31 6.50 12.26 -5.06
N GLU A 32 6.35 12.96 -6.18
CA GLU A 32 6.30 14.44 -6.20
C GLU A 32 5.12 14.98 -5.37
N GLY A 33 3.99 14.29 -5.38
CA GLY A 33 2.84 14.60 -4.53
C GLY A 33 3.13 14.38 -3.04
N GLY A 34 4.11 13.55 -2.72
CA GLY A 34 4.59 13.33 -1.36
C GLY A 34 4.03 12.07 -0.70
N VAL A 35 3.89 10.94 -1.40
CA VAL A 35 3.61 9.66 -0.75
C VAL A 35 4.78 9.23 0.12
N ASP A 36 4.50 8.59 1.25
CA ASP A 36 5.52 8.14 2.21
C ASP A 36 5.93 6.69 1.98
N ILE A 37 5.10 5.91 1.28
CA ILE A 37 5.34 4.53 0.85
C ILE A 37 4.81 4.39 -0.57
N LEU A 38 5.51 3.64 -1.40
CA LEU A 38 5.06 3.31 -2.75
C LEU A 38 5.02 1.79 -2.93
N GLN A 39 3.95 1.29 -3.56
CA GLN A 39 3.84 -0.13 -3.90
C GLN A 39 3.71 -0.30 -5.41
N LEU A 40 4.41 -1.29 -5.96
CA LEU A 40 4.17 -1.80 -7.30
C LEU A 40 3.21 -3.00 -7.23
N ARG A 41 2.05 -2.87 -7.87
CA ARG A 41 1.07 -3.95 -8.04
C ARG A 41 0.93 -4.29 -9.51
N ALA A 42 1.55 -5.40 -9.91
CA ALA A 42 1.61 -5.88 -11.28
C ALA A 42 1.09 -7.32 -11.33
N LYS A 43 -0.24 -7.45 -11.34
CA LYS A 43 -0.91 -8.76 -11.45
C LYS A 43 -0.99 -9.20 -12.92
N ASP A 44 -0.96 -10.50 -13.10
CA ASP A 44 -1.17 -11.15 -14.41
C ASP A 44 -0.15 -10.74 -15.51
N VAL A 45 1.06 -10.34 -15.07
CA VAL A 45 2.19 -10.04 -15.95
C VAL A 45 3.39 -10.95 -15.63
N PRO A 46 4.29 -11.21 -16.60
CA PRO A 46 5.52 -11.97 -16.36
C PRO A 46 6.39 -11.35 -15.25
N LYS A 47 7.01 -12.19 -14.42
CA LYS A 47 7.93 -11.75 -13.36
C LYS A 47 9.06 -10.84 -13.86
N SER A 48 9.55 -11.06 -15.09
CA SER A 48 10.56 -10.20 -15.72
C SER A 48 10.11 -8.77 -15.90
N ILE A 49 8.83 -8.53 -16.17
CA ILE A 49 8.25 -7.18 -16.23
C ILE A 49 8.21 -6.57 -14.81
N VAL A 50 7.82 -7.37 -13.81
CA VAL A 50 7.81 -6.89 -12.40
C VAL A 50 9.21 -6.48 -11.96
N VAL A 51 10.23 -7.29 -12.28
CA VAL A 51 11.65 -7.00 -11.95
C VAL A 51 12.10 -5.70 -12.61
N GLY A 52 11.91 -5.55 -13.94
CA GLY A 52 12.31 -4.32 -14.63
C GLY A 52 11.62 -3.07 -14.08
N LEU A 53 10.31 -3.13 -13.83
CA LEU A 53 9.57 -2.02 -13.23
C LEU A 53 10.01 -1.74 -11.79
N ALA A 54 10.30 -2.76 -11.01
CA ALA A 54 10.77 -2.58 -9.63
C ALA A 54 12.12 -1.88 -9.58
N GLU A 55 13.06 -2.23 -10.47
CA GLU A 55 14.36 -1.57 -10.58
C GLU A 55 14.21 -0.10 -11.00
N GLU A 56 13.38 0.17 -12.02
CA GLU A 56 13.14 1.51 -12.52
C GLU A 56 12.46 2.41 -11.49
N ILE A 57 11.41 1.90 -10.82
CA ILE A 57 10.69 2.65 -9.77
C ILE A 57 11.58 2.81 -8.52
N HIS A 58 12.39 1.80 -8.16
CA HIS A 58 13.30 1.93 -7.03
C HIS A 58 14.35 3.02 -7.26
N ALA A 59 14.81 3.20 -8.49
CA ALA A 59 15.72 4.32 -8.82
C ALA A 59 15.09 5.70 -8.54
N LEU A 60 13.75 5.81 -8.56
CA LEU A 60 13.01 7.03 -8.19
C LEU A 60 12.78 7.15 -6.68
N THR A 61 12.50 6.04 -6.00
CA THR A 61 12.15 6.03 -4.56
C THR A 61 13.37 6.13 -3.66
N ALA A 62 14.47 5.46 -4.00
CA ALA A 62 15.67 5.37 -3.16
C ALA A 62 16.29 6.72 -2.79
N PRO A 63 16.47 7.70 -3.72
CA PRO A 63 16.99 9.02 -3.39
C PRO A 63 16.12 9.82 -2.41
N LEU A 64 14.83 9.51 -2.35
CA LEU A 64 13.84 10.16 -1.48
C LEU A 64 13.68 9.44 -0.14
N GLY A 65 14.29 8.25 0.03
CA GLY A 65 14.12 7.41 1.20
C GLY A 65 12.69 6.85 1.36
N VAL A 66 11.91 6.81 0.26
CA VAL A 66 10.57 6.23 0.22
C VAL A 66 10.67 4.73 -0.03
N PRO A 67 10.17 3.86 0.85
CA PRO A 67 10.25 2.42 0.64
C PRO A 67 9.37 1.99 -0.54
N LEU A 68 9.94 1.13 -1.41
CA LEU A 68 9.21 0.41 -2.46
C LEU A 68 8.77 -0.95 -1.94
N ILE A 69 7.49 -1.25 -2.09
CA ILE A 69 6.86 -2.51 -1.68
C ILE A 69 6.39 -3.28 -2.92
N LEU A 70 6.69 -4.56 -3.02
CA LEU A 70 6.17 -5.43 -4.09
C LEU A 70 4.89 -6.13 -3.62
N ASN A 71 3.82 -6.05 -4.42
CA ASN A 71 2.58 -6.76 -4.11
C ASN A 71 2.72 -8.25 -4.50
N ASP A 72 2.48 -9.17 -3.57
CA ASP A 72 2.48 -10.63 -3.72
C ASP A 72 3.85 -11.28 -4.12
N HIS A 73 4.87 -10.51 -4.45
CA HIS A 73 6.15 -10.99 -4.97
C HIS A 73 7.31 -10.92 -3.95
N ALA A 74 7.14 -11.53 -2.77
CA ALA A 74 8.20 -11.57 -1.76
C ALA A 74 9.46 -12.32 -2.23
N ASP A 75 9.32 -13.30 -3.11
CA ASP A 75 10.40 -14.06 -3.72
C ASP A 75 11.34 -13.21 -4.59
N LEU A 76 10.80 -12.19 -5.27
CA LEU A 76 11.60 -11.29 -6.11
C LEU A 76 12.50 -10.33 -5.30
N LEU A 77 12.26 -10.18 -4.00
CA LEU A 77 13.10 -9.32 -3.14
C LEU A 77 14.55 -9.80 -3.01
N ARG A 78 14.87 -11.00 -3.48
CA ARG A 78 16.25 -11.49 -3.62
C ARG A 78 17.00 -10.84 -4.77
N ASP A 79 16.26 -10.48 -5.81
CA ASP A 79 16.80 -10.06 -7.10
C ASP A 79 16.65 -8.56 -7.34
N VAL A 80 15.71 -7.90 -6.64
CA VAL A 80 15.44 -6.47 -6.78
C VAL A 80 15.69 -5.71 -5.48
N PRO A 81 16.06 -4.41 -5.54
CA PRO A 81 16.44 -3.63 -4.36
C PRO A 81 15.25 -3.09 -3.54
N ALA A 82 14.00 -3.49 -3.82
CA ALA A 82 12.81 -3.05 -3.09
C ALA A 82 12.87 -3.40 -1.59
N GLU A 83 12.29 -2.56 -0.73
CA GLU A 83 12.41 -2.66 0.73
C GLU A 83 11.45 -3.67 1.35
N GLY A 84 10.41 -4.09 0.64
CA GLY A 84 9.46 -5.03 1.22
C GLY A 84 8.45 -5.63 0.26
N ALA A 85 7.58 -6.46 0.82
CA ALA A 85 6.43 -7.04 0.11
C ALA A 85 5.14 -6.85 0.91
N HIS A 86 4.02 -6.89 0.19
CA HIS A 86 2.69 -6.89 0.77
C HIS A 86 1.94 -8.15 0.33
N VAL A 87 1.41 -8.90 1.29
CA VAL A 87 0.70 -10.17 1.04
C VAL A 87 -0.78 -10.08 1.44
N GLY A 88 -1.62 -10.81 0.73
CA GLY A 88 -3.04 -10.97 1.05
C GLY A 88 -3.30 -12.11 2.04
N GLN A 89 -4.59 -12.40 2.30
CA GLN A 89 -5.01 -13.45 3.21
C GLN A 89 -4.85 -14.86 2.63
N ASP A 90 -4.91 -14.96 1.29
CA ASP A 90 -4.84 -16.21 0.54
C ASP A 90 -3.43 -16.45 -0.04
N ASP A 91 -2.48 -15.52 0.22
CA ASP A 91 -1.10 -15.57 -0.24
C ASP A 91 -0.19 -16.20 0.84
N LEU A 92 1.12 -15.99 0.75
CA LEU A 92 2.09 -16.43 1.75
C LEU A 92 1.77 -15.86 3.14
N SER A 93 2.02 -16.63 4.19
CA SER A 93 2.09 -16.09 5.56
C SER A 93 3.23 -15.08 5.68
N VAL A 94 3.21 -14.26 6.74
CA VAL A 94 4.29 -13.30 7.01
C VAL A 94 5.64 -13.98 7.13
N ALA A 95 5.69 -15.15 7.82
CA ALA A 95 6.91 -15.92 7.99
C ALA A 95 7.44 -16.50 6.67
N GLU A 96 6.55 -17.04 5.83
CA GLU A 96 6.92 -17.55 4.50
C GLU A 96 7.40 -16.44 3.58
N ALA A 97 6.75 -15.27 3.59
CA ALA A 97 7.18 -14.11 2.81
C ALA A 97 8.57 -13.62 3.23
N ARG A 98 8.88 -13.57 4.55
CA ARG A 98 10.23 -13.25 5.04
C ARG A 98 11.27 -14.30 4.61
N ALA A 99 10.91 -15.57 4.69
CA ALA A 99 11.81 -16.65 4.24
C ALA A 99 12.05 -16.59 2.72
N ALA A 100 11.00 -16.30 1.94
CA ALA A 100 11.12 -16.15 0.49
C ALA A 100 12.02 -14.97 0.11
N ALA A 101 11.94 -13.84 0.82
CA ALA A 101 12.79 -12.67 0.59
C ALA A 101 14.28 -12.94 0.87
N GLY A 102 14.60 -13.87 1.77
CA GLY A 102 15.99 -14.27 2.08
C GLY A 102 16.86 -13.20 2.74
N ARG A 103 16.28 -12.07 3.15
CA ARG A 103 16.92 -10.95 3.86
C ARG A 103 15.90 -10.22 4.75
N SER A 104 16.39 -9.34 5.60
CA SER A 104 15.49 -8.47 6.40
C SER A 104 14.76 -7.51 5.49
N VAL A 105 13.41 -7.54 5.52
CA VAL A 105 12.53 -6.75 4.67
C VAL A 105 11.26 -6.35 5.43
N ILE A 106 10.56 -5.35 4.93
CA ILE A 106 9.24 -4.94 5.39
C ILE A 106 8.19 -5.91 4.83
N ILE A 107 7.33 -6.48 5.68
CA ILE A 107 6.19 -7.28 5.25
C ILE A 107 4.89 -6.65 5.74
N GLY A 108 4.06 -6.23 4.78
CA GLY A 108 2.70 -5.79 5.03
C GLY A 108 1.69 -6.90 4.79
N LYS A 109 0.56 -6.87 5.50
CA LYS A 109 -0.53 -7.84 5.31
C LYS A 109 -1.89 -7.17 5.13
N SER A 110 -2.67 -7.61 4.14
CA SER A 110 -4.06 -7.18 3.96
C SER A 110 -4.96 -7.78 5.05
N THR A 111 -5.87 -6.97 5.63
CA THR A 111 -6.82 -7.42 6.65
C THR A 111 -8.20 -6.83 6.40
N HIS A 112 -9.25 -7.58 6.76
CA HIS A 112 -10.65 -7.27 6.46
C HIS A 112 -11.57 -7.32 7.69
N SER A 113 -10.99 -7.54 8.88
CA SER A 113 -11.69 -7.56 10.16
C SER A 113 -10.72 -7.31 11.31
N LEU A 114 -11.24 -6.97 12.49
CA LEU A 114 -10.44 -6.82 13.71
C LEU A 114 -9.66 -8.11 14.06
N ALA A 115 -10.30 -9.27 13.89
CA ALA A 115 -9.65 -10.55 14.15
C ALA A 115 -8.43 -10.75 13.23
N GLN A 116 -8.54 -10.45 11.93
CA GLN A 116 -7.43 -10.53 10.99
C GLN A 116 -6.35 -9.48 11.28
N ALA A 117 -6.74 -8.27 11.73
CA ALA A 117 -5.79 -7.23 12.09
C ALA A 117 -4.90 -7.66 13.28
N ARG A 118 -5.50 -8.23 14.33
CA ARG A 118 -4.79 -8.80 15.48
C ARG A 118 -3.87 -9.96 15.07
N ALA A 119 -4.42 -10.92 14.32
CA ALA A 119 -3.65 -12.07 13.84
C ALA A 119 -2.43 -11.65 13.01
N ALA A 120 -2.57 -10.68 12.11
CA ALA A 120 -1.46 -10.18 11.30
C ALA A 120 -0.35 -9.53 12.17
N ALA A 121 -0.71 -8.81 13.23
CA ALA A 121 0.25 -8.25 14.18
C ALA A 121 0.97 -9.36 14.97
N GLU A 122 0.24 -10.39 15.44
CA GLU A 122 0.78 -11.56 16.13
C GLU A 122 1.70 -12.39 15.21
N GLU A 123 1.39 -12.48 13.90
CA GLU A 123 2.25 -13.10 12.89
C GLU A 123 3.56 -12.31 12.63
N GLY A 124 3.69 -11.09 13.15
CA GLY A 124 4.86 -10.24 13.00
C GLY A 124 4.87 -9.43 11.70
N ALA A 125 3.72 -9.06 11.16
CA ALA A 125 3.66 -8.08 10.09
C ALA A 125 4.20 -6.72 10.56
N ASP A 126 4.87 -5.98 9.66
CA ASP A 126 5.41 -4.65 9.98
C ASP A 126 4.34 -3.55 9.87
N TYR A 127 3.30 -3.80 9.10
CA TYR A 127 2.11 -2.96 8.95
C TYR A 127 0.95 -3.77 8.37
N ILE A 128 -0.25 -3.23 8.48
CA ILE A 128 -1.44 -3.83 7.85
C ILE A 128 -2.16 -2.84 6.93
N GLY A 129 -2.75 -3.39 5.85
CA GLY A 129 -3.80 -2.73 5.09
C GLY A 129 -5.16 -3.14 5.66
N PHE A 130 -5.99 -2.17 6.10
CA PHE A 130 -7.30 -2.43 6.68
C PHE A 130 -8.42 -1.96 5.75
N GLY A 131 -9.16 -2.89 5.17
CA GLY A 131 -10.20 -2.61 4.18
C GLY A 131 -10.67 -3.85 3.40
N PRO A 132 -11.45 -3.67 2.30
CA PRO A 132 -11.81 -2.39 1.70
C PRO A 132 -12.88 -1.64 2.51
N LEU A 133 -12.66 -0.35 2.77
CA LEU A 133 -13.64 0.45 3.52
C LEU A 133 -14.92 0.69 2.73
N PHE A 134 -14.79 0.90 1.43
CA PHE A 134 -15.89 1.06 0.48
C PHE A 134 -15.73 0.07 -0.67
N ALA A 135 -16.80 -0.15 -1.42
CA ALA A 135 -16.74 -0.94 -2.65
C ALA A 135 -15.69 -0.35 -3.62
N THR A 136 -14.87 -1.22 -4.21
CA THR A 136 -13.76 -0.82 -5.07
C THR A 136 -13.59 -1.78 -6.24
N PRO A 137 -13.33 -1.27 -7.46
CA PRO A 137 -13.04 -2.12 -8.61
C PRO A 137 -11.66 -2.78 -8.55
N THR A 138 -10.73 -2.27 -7.74
CA THR A 138 -9.36 -2.80 -7.61
C THR A 138 -9.33 -4.26 -7.10
N LYS A 139 -10.28 -4.64 -6.25
CA LYS A 139 -10.47 -6.03 -5.77
C LYS A 139 -11.95 -6.41 -5.88
N PRO A 140 -12.43 -6.77 -7.08
CA PRO A 140 -13.84 -7.11 -7.30
C PRO A 140 -14.25 -8.31 -6.44
N GLY A 141 -15.52 -8.33 -6.00
CA GLY A 141 -16.10 -9.42 -5.22
C GLY A 141 -15.81 -9.38 -3.71
N ARG A 142 -14.98 -8.48 -3.20
CA ARG A 142 -14.80 -8.30 -1.76
C ARG A 142 -15.82 -7.30 -1.21
N PRO A 143 -16.64 -7.67 -0.21
CA PRO A 143 -17.59 -6.75 0.42
C PRO A 143 -16.83 -5.64 1.18
N ALA A 144 -17.39 -4.42 1.17
CA ALA A 144 -16.88 -3.32 1.98
C ALA A 144 -17.09 -3.63 3.48
N ILE A 145 -16.05 -3.36 4.29
CA ILE A 145 -16.13 -3.55 5.76
C ILE A 145 -16.71 -2.30 6.47
N GLY A 146 -16.79 -1.17 5.77
CA GLY A 146 -17.26 0.10 6.32
C GLY A 146 -16.23 0.77 7.24
N LEU A 147 -16.67 1.78 7.97
CA LEU A 147 -15.81 2.64 8.80
C LEU A 147 -15.83 2.31 10.29
N ARG A 148 -16.82 1.48 10.73
CA ARG A 148 -17.14 1.28 12.15
C ARG A 148 -15.96 0.77 12.98
N ASP A 149 -15.13 -0.09 12.42
CA ASP A 149 -14.10 -0.81 13.17
C ASP A 149 -12.72 -0.12 13.12
N ILE A 150 -12.58 1.05 12.46
CA ILE A 150 -11.28 1.74 12.30
C ILE A 150 -10.69 2.12 13.66
N ALA A 151 -11.47 2.81 14.51
CA ALA A 151 -10.99 3.23 15.84
C ALA A 151 -10.63 2.03 16.72
N ALA A 152 -11.43 0.97 16.68
CA ALA A 152 -11.14 -0.26 17.42
C ALA A 152 -9.87 -0.96 16.91
N ALA A 153 -9.64 -0.99 15.58
CA ALA A 153 -8.41 -1.54 15.03
C ALA A 153 -7.16 -0.77 15.55
N HIS A 154 -7.22 0.55 15.57
CA HIS A 154 -6.12 1.38 16.12
C HIS A 154 -5.92 1.24 17.64
N ALA A 155 -6.96 0.85 18.38
CA ALA A 155 -6.83 0.59 19.83
C ALA A 155 -6.24 -0.81 20.11
N ASP A 156 -6.50 -1.78 19.24
CA ASP A 156 -6.15 -3.18 19.44
C ASP A 156 -4.79 -3.58 18.85
N VAL A 157 -4.27 -2.82 17.88
CA VAL A 157 -3.09 -3.18 17.08
C VAL A 157 -2.06 -2.05 17.14
N GLU A 158 -0.85 -2.37 17.59
CA GLU A 158 0.24 -1.40 17.77
C GLU A 158 1.01 -1.07 16.48
N ILE A 159 1.00 -2.00 15.50
CA ILE A 159 1.68 -1.77 14.21
C ILE A 159 0.89 -0.78 13.34
N PRO A 160 1.56 -0.06 12.41
CA PRO A 160 0.91 0.89 11.51
C PRO A 160 -0.26 0.29 10.73
N ILE A 161 -1.42 0.96 10.77
CA ILE A 161 -2.63 0.58 10.05
C ILE A 161 -2.87 1.57 8.92
N PHE A 162 -2.86 1.08 7.69
CA PHE A 162 -3.21 1.85 6.49
C PHE A 162 -4.62 1.50 6.04
N CYS A 163 -5.55 2.42 6.20
CA CYS A 163 -6.93 2.27 5.74
C CYS A 163 -7.00 2.34 4.23
N ILE A 164 -7.68 1.38 3.58
CA ILE A 164 -7.69 1.20 2.14
C ILE A 164 -9.07 0.81 1.60
N GLY A 165 -9.27 1.04 0.31
CA GLY A 165 -10.41 0.54 -0.47
C GLY A 165 -11.50 1.58 -0.67
N GLY A 166 -11.61 2.09 -1.89
CA GLY A 166 -12.60 3.05 -2.30
C GLY A 166 -12.48 4.43 -1.64
N ILE A 167 -11.31 4.75 -1.07
CA ILE A 167 -11.03 6.08 -0.53
C ILE A 167 -10.79 7.05 -1.69
N LYS A 168 -11.41 8.22 -1.61
CA LYS A 168 -11.35 9.30 -2.59
C LYS A 168 -11.65 10.64 -1.90
N PRO A 169 -11.39 11.80 -2.54
CA PRO A 169 -11.53 13.11 -1.91
C PRO A 169 -12.88 13.30 -1.19
N GLU A 170 -13.98 12.88 -1.81
CA GLU A 170 -15.34 13.09 -1.31
C GLU A 170 -15.65 12.34 -0.01
N ASN A 171 -14.95 11.25 0.28
CA ASN A 171 -15.19 10.44 1.49
C ASN A 171 -14.03 10.49 2.50
N LEU A 172 -12.92 11.15 2.17
CA LEU A 172 -11.73 11.21 3.03
C LEU A 172 -12.02 11.81 4.40
N ALA A 173 -12.86 12.85 4.47
CA ALA A 173 -13.25 13.46 5.74
C ALA A 173 -13.96 12.46 6.66
N SER A 174 -14.85 11.61 6.13
CA SER A 174 -15.55 10.59 6.90
C SER A 174 -14.60 9.46 7.37
N VAL A 175 -13.62 9.08 6.56
CA VAL A 175 -12.58 8.10 6.92
C VAL A 175 -11.74 8.61 8.08
N ARG A 176 -11.32 9.89 8.05
CA ARG A 176 -10.59 10.54 9.14
C ARG A 176 -11.44 10.63 10.42
N ALA A 177 -12.69 11.07 10.30
CA ALA A 177 -13.61 11.18 11.43
C ALA A 177 -13.84 9.82 12.14
N ALA A 178 -13.73 8.72 11.39
CA ALA A 178 -13.78 7.36 11.94
C ALA A 178 -12.48 6.91 12.66
N GLY A 179 -11.43 7.75 12.66
CA GLY A 179 -10.17 7.49 13.37
C GLY A 179 -9.01 7.05 12.49
N ALA A 180 -9.15 7.02 11.16
CA ALA A 180 -8.04 6.67 10.28
C ALA A 180 -6.90 7.69 10.39
N GLN A 181 -5.69 7.19 10.67
CA GLN A 181 -4.47 7.99 10.79
C GLN A 181 -3.60 7.92 9.54
N ARG A 182 -3.74 6.85 8.75
CA ARG A 182 -2.96 6.54 7.55
C ARG A 182 -3.88 5.98 6.48
N ILE A 183 -3.66 6.36 5.24
CA ILE A 183 -4.53 5.97 4.12
C ILE A 183 -3.73 5.46 2.92
N VAL A 184 -4.39 4.59 2.15
CA VAL A 184 -3.96 4.16 0.82
C VAL A 184 -5.01 4.59 -0.19
N ILE A 185 -4.60 5.31 -1.22
CA ILE A 185 -5.46 5.67 -2.35
C ILE A 185 -4.83 5.12 -3.63
N VAL A 186 -5.63 4.48 -4.49
CA VAL A 186 -5.17 3.86 -5.74
C VAL A 186 -5.84 4.52 -6.94
N SER A 187 -7.03 4.07 -7.31
CA SER A 187 -7.69 4.50 -8.54
C SER A 187 -7.97 6.00 -8.60
N ALA A 188 -8.36 6.62 -7.48
CA ALA A 188 -8.64 8.04 -7.45
C ALA A 188 -7.40 8.91 -7.73
N TRP A 189 -6.20 8.42 -7.42
CA TRP A 189 -4.97 9.11 -7.77
C TRP A 189 -4.49 8.75 -9.18
N LEU A 190 -4.46 7.45 -9.55
CA LEU A 190 -3.95 7.03 -10.85
C LEU A 190 -4.82 7.48 -12.04
N GLN A 191 -6.09 7.81 -11.77
CA GLN A 191 -7.05 8.32 -12.76
C GLN A 191 -7.30 9.83 -12.65
N ALA A 192 -6.59 10.53 -11.77
CA ALA A 192 -6.70 11.98 -11.65
C ALA A 192 -6.02 12.68 -12.85
N ASP A 193 -6.59 13.78 -13.31
CA ASP A 193 -5.99 14.64 -14.33
C ASP A 193 -4.63 15.19 -13.87
N ASP A 194 -4.51 15.51 -12.57
CA ASP A 194 -3.28 15.93 -11.89
C ASP A 194 -3.05 15.07 -10.65
N ILE A 195 -2.23 14.03 -10.78
CA ILE A 195 -1.87 13.11 -9.69
C ILE A 195 -1.17 13.86 -8.55
N VAL A 196 -0.26 14.78 -8.88
CA VAL A 196 0.52 15.53 -7.88
C VAL A 196 -0.40 16.36 -6.99
N ALA A 197 -1.31 17.12 -7.61
CA ALA A 197 -2.28 17.93 -6.88
C ALA A 197 -3.21 17.07 -6.00
N ALA A 198 -3.70 15.95 -6.53
CA ALA A 198 -4.58 15.04 -5.80
C ALA A 198 -3.90 14.41 -4.56
N VAL A 199 -2.62 14.05 -4.65
CA VAL A 199 -1.84 13.55 -3.50
C VAL A 199 -1.61 14.65 -2.48
N ARG A 200 -1.22 15.86 -2.90
CA ARG A 200 -1.01 17.01 -2.00
C ARG A 200 -2.28 17.43 -1.26
N GLU A 201 -3.44 17.38 -1.92
CA GLU A 201 -4.73 17.61 -1.29
C GLU A 201 -5.00 16.59 -0.17
N ALA A 202 -4.82 15.29 -0.46
CA ALA A 202 -4.99 14.25 0.55
C ALA A 202 -4.00 14.40 1.72
N ARG A 203 -2.74 14.81 1.46
CA ARG A 203 -1.74 15.09 2.50
C ARG A 203 -2.21 16.23 3.41
N SER A 204 -2.66 17.33 2.84
CA SER A 204 -3.17 18.48 3.59
C SER A 204 -4.38 18.11 4.46
N ALA A 205 -5.21 17.18 4.00
CA ALA A 205 -6.35 16.69 4.74
C ALA A 205 -5.97 15.78 5.93
N LEU A 206 -4.75 15.23 6.02
CA LEU A 206 -4.28 14.35 7.10
C LEU A 206 -3.47 15.07 8.20
N VAL A 207 -3.20 16.33 8.02
CA VAL A 207 -2.50 17.19 9.02
C VAL A 207 -3.40 17.67 10.16
#